data_dd428e0f2a710d8cce0833940456a095
#
_entry.id   dd428e0f2a710d8cce0833940456a095
#
_cell.length_a   1.000
_cell.length_b   1.000
_cell.length_c   1.000
_cell.angle_alpha   90.00
_cell.angle_beta   90.00
_cell.angle_gamma   90.00
#
_symmetry.space_group_name_H-M   'P 1'
#
loop_
_entity.id
_entity.type
_entity.pdbx_description
1 polymer ?
#
loop_
_entity_poly.entity_id
_entity_poly.type
_entity_poly.pdbx_seq_one_letter_code
_entity_poly.pdbx_strand_id
1 'polypeptide(L)'
;MTIQFDEIAPQYTPDALIETDLTGQLSGIPIDRKKTLLVGHMLDANRVAGPTLTEQVYQIYGVNHAIELFGEGSDLAVMTEYFLKNAPRSPLYAVDYTDASGTAAAGVVTLATQATGAGTLNVWVGGDHYRVGIASGDSADTVGDLLEAEINAASNKPYTASNSSGTVTITCRTKGTHGNTIR
;
A
#
# COMPACT_ATOMS: atom_id res chain seq x y z
N MET A 1 -31.32 -30.20 44.62
CA MET A 1 -30.43 -29.86 43.50
C MET A 1 -29.49 -31.03 43.37
N THR A 2 -29.61 -31.84 42.33
CA THR A 2 -28.77 -33.01 42.11
C THR A 2 -27.59 -32.58 41.27
N ILE A 3 -26.39 -32.68 41.83
CA ILE A 3 -25.16 -32.44 41.08
C ILE A 3 -24.92 -33.71 40.28
N GLN A 4 -24.86 -33.57 38.95
CA GLN A 4 -24.61 -34.68 38.04
C GLN A 4 -23.15 -34.58 37.58
N PHE A 5 -22.37 -35.62 37.82
CA PHE A 5 -21.01 -35.75 37.32
C PHE A 5 -21.06 -36.41 35.94
N ASP A 6 -20.36 -35.88 35.00
CA ASP A 6 -20.45 -36.28 33.59
C ASP A 6 -19.40 -37.37 33.24
N GLU A 7 -18.26 -37.36 33.92
CA GLU A 7 -17.15 -38.28 33.64
C GLU A 7 -16.83 -39.26 34.77
N ILE A 8 -17.30 -39.05 35.96
CA ILE A 8 -17.03 -39.89 37.10
C ILE A 8 -18.20 -40.85 37.34
N ALA A 9 -17.97 -42.15 37.16
CA ALA A 9 -18.96 -43.16 37.47
C ALA A 9 -19.27 -43.17 38.97
N PRO A 10 -20.55 -43.29 39.39
CA PRO A 10 -20.91 -43.30 40.80
C PRO A 10 -20.29 -44.53 41.47
N GLN A 11 -19.25 -44.33 42.27
CA GLN A 11 -18.66 -45.36 43.12
C GLN A 11 -19.04 -45.13 44.55
N TYR A 12 -19.45 -46.20 45.22
CA TYR A 12 -19.80 -46.19 46.68
C TYR A 12 -18.55 -46.26 47.58
N THR A 13 -17.52 -45.47 47.28
CA THR A 13 -16.34 -45.35 48.13
C THR A 13 -16.36 -44.02 48.87
N PRO A 14 -15.90 -43.99 50.15
CA PRO A 14 -15.97 -42.76 50.97
C PRO A 14 -14.91 -41.71 50.64
N ASP A 15 -14.27 -41.79 49.48
CA ASP A 15 -13.29 -40.81 49.03
C ASP A 15 -13.95 -39.58 48.35
N ALA A 16 -13.34 -38.42 48.53
CA ALA A 16 -13.79 -37.22 47.89
C ALA A 16 -13.53 -37.31 46.38
N LEU A 17 -14.59 -37.39 45.58
CA LEU A 17 -14.53 -37.31 44.13
C LEU A 17 -14.53 -35.84 43.72
N ILE A 18 -13.48 -35.43 43.07
CA ILE A 18 -13.36 -34.07 42.54
C ILE A 18 -13.32 -34.17 41.01
N GLU A 19 -14.35 -33.69 40.37
CA GLU A 19 -14.39 -33.49 38.93
C GLU A 19 -14.07 -32.03 38.62
N THR A 20 -13.09 -31.82 37.78
CA THR A 20 -12.74 -30.50 37.24
C THR A 20 -13.26 -30.37 35.83
N ASP A 21 -14.31 -29.61 35.64
CA ASP A 21 -14.77 -29.23 34.33
C ASP A 21 -13.83 -28.15 33.74
N LEU A 22 -13.00 -28.55 32.80
CA LEU A 22 -12.09 -27.67 32.06
C LEU A 22 -12.69 -27.09 30.81
N THR A 23 -13.91 -27.46 30.45
CA THR A 23 -14.55 -26.99 29.22
C THR A 23 -14.80 -25.47 29.20
N GLY A 24 -15.00 -24.87 30.39
CA GLY A 24 -15.12 -23.42 30.56
C GLY A 24 -13.79 -22.66 30.70
N GLN A 25 -12.69 -23.37 31.01
CA GLN A 25 -11.41 -22.69 31.24
C GLN A 25 -10.53 -22.52 30.00
N LEU A 26 -10.88 -23.20 28.90
CA LEU A 26 -10.17 -23.09 27.65
C LEU A 26 -10.62 -21.89 26.78
N SER A 27 -11.64 -21.16 27.17
CA SER A 27 -11.91 -19.86 26.61
C SER A 27 -10.95 -18.85 27.25
N GLY A 28 -9.66 -18.91 26.88
CA GLY A 28 -8.78 -17.77 27.05
C GLY A 28 -9.48 -16.53 26.53
N ILE A 29 -9.15 -15.36 27.08
CA ILE A 29 -9.68 -14.08 26.59
C ILE A 29 -9.69 -14.14 25.06
N PRO A 30 -10.84 -14.08 24.38
CA PRO A 30 -10.88 -14.13 22.94
C PRO A 30 -10.04 -12.96 22.45
N ILE A 31 -8.85 -13.25 21.94
CA ILE A 31 -8.04 -12.24 21.28
C ILE A 31 -8.79 -11.95 19.98
N ASP A 32 -9.68 -10.98 20.02
CA ASP A 32 -10.33 -10.45 18.84
C ASP A 32 -9.21 -9.83 17.99
N ARG A 33 -8.78 -10.58 16.97
CA ARG A 33 -7.79 -10.09 16.03
C ARG A 33 -8.46 -8.99 15.23
N LYS A 34 -8.15 -7.75 15.58
CA LYS A 34 -8.62 -6.60 14.83
C LYS A 34 -8.23 -6.77 13.36
N LYS A 35 -9.23 -6.77 12.50
CA LYS A 35 -9.05 -6.77 11.05
C LYS A 35 -8.98 -5.32 10.59
N THR A 36 -8.05 -5.02 9.70
CA THR A 36 -7.94 -3.69 9.10
C THR A 36 -8.40 -3.76 7.66
N LEU A 37 -9.23 -2.82 7.25
CA LEU A 37 -9.67 -2.64 5.87
C LEU A 37 -9.06 -1.37 5.32
N LEU A 38 -8.32 -1.49 4.22
CA LEU A 38 -7.86 -0.36 3.40
C LEU A 38 -8.88 -0.10 2.31
N VAL A 39 -9.19 1.17 2.09
CA VAL A 39 -10.06 1.64 1.01
C VAL A 39 -9.25 2.61 0.16
N GLY A 40 -9.10 2.33 -1.11
CA GLY A 40 -8.26 3.13 -2.01
C GLY A 40 -8.48 2.74 -3.47
N HIS A 41 -7.63 3.26 -4.35
CA HIS A 41 -7.71 3.01 -5.78
C HIS A 41 -6.72 1.93 -6.22
N MET A 42 -7.15 1.07 -7.15
CA MET A 42 -6.27 0.22 -7.95
C MET A 42 -6.02 0.87 -9.31
N LEU A 43 -4.96 0.44 -10.00
CA LEU A 43 -4.72 0.90 -11.37
C LEU A 43 -5.75 0.31 -12.32
N ASP A 44 -6.20 1.11 -13.30
CA ASP A 44 -7.20 0.67 -14.30
C ASP A 44 -6.76 -0.58 -15.06
N ALA A 45 -5.46 -0.74 -15.31
CA ALA A 45 -4.90 -1.92 -15.97
C ALA A 45 -5.07 -3.21 -15.17
N ASN A 46 -5.21 -3.13 -13.86
CA ASN A 46 -5.38 -4.27 -12.96
C ASN A 46 -6.86 -4.61 -12.69
N ARG A 47 -7.77 -3.74 -13.14
CA ARG A 47 -9.20 -4.02 -13.05
C ARG A 47 -9.59 -5.09 -14.06
N VAL A 48 -10.10 -6.19 -13.56
CA VAL A 48 -10.69 -7.23 -14.43
C VAL A 48 -11.94 -6.65 -15.09
N ALA A 49 -11.97 -6.65 -16.41
CA ALA A 49 -13.16 -6.27 -17.18
C ALA A 49 -14.29 -7.27 -16.88
N GLY A 50 -15.19 -6.91 -16.00
CA GLY A 50 -16.35 -7.71 -15.60
C GLY A 50 -17.43 -6.79 -14.99
N PRO A 51 -18.66 -7.29 -14.78
CA PRO A 51 -19.71 -6.47 -14.19
C PRO A 51 -19.25 -5.97 -12.82
N THR A 52 -19.02 -4.68 -12.74
CA THR A 52 -18.80 -3.84 -11.54
C THR A 52 -18.48 -4.61 -10.25
N LEU A 53 -17.26 -5.11 -10.14
CA LEU A 53 -16.76 -5.66 -8.88
C LEU A 53 -16.22 -4.55 -7.97
N THR A 54 -16.93 -3.44 -7.92
CA THR A 54 -16.56 -2.24 -7.15
C THR A 54 -16.61 -2.44 -5.64
N GLU A 55 -16.86 -3.64 -5.15
CA GLU A 55 -16.96 -3.90 -3.72
C GLU A 55 -16.35 -5.25 -3.32
N GLN A 56 -15.45 -5.80 -4.13
CA GLN A 56 -14.78 -7.02 -3.73
C GLN A 56 -13.73 -6.73 -2.67
N VAL A 57 -13.87 -7.36 -1.51
CA VAL A 57 -12.88 -7.29 -0.43
C VAL A 57 -11.80 -8.34 -0.67
N TYR A 58 -10.58 -7.89 -0.81
CA TYR A 58 -9.40 -8.74 -1.01
C TYR A 58 -8.64 -8.92 0.30
N GLN A 59 -8.28 -10.15 0.65
CA GLN A 59 -7.37 -10.39 1.74
C GLN A 59 -5.92 -10.22 1.26
N ILE A 60 -5.13 -9.44 1.99
CA ILE A 60 -3.77 -9.09 1.61
C ILE A 60 -2.77 -9.88 2.46
N TYR A 61 -1.85 -10.57 1.80
CA TYR A 61 -0.84 -11.41 2.44
C TYR A 61 0.55 -10.75 2.49
N GLY A 62 0.76 -9.67 1.75
CA GLY A 62 2.03 -8.97 1.67
C GLY A 62 2.03 -7.85 0.63
N VAL A 63 3.12 -7.08 0.59
CA VAL A 63 3.27 -5.96 -0.36
C VAL A 63 3.26 -6.46 -1.80
N ASN A 64 4.00 -7.52 -2.11
CA ASN A 64 4.05 -8.07 -3.47
C ASN A 64 2.68 -8.56 -3.94
N HIS A 65 1.91 -9.20 -3.06
CA HIS A 65 0.54 -9.61 -3.37
C HIS A 65 -0.39 -8.41 -3.64
N ALA A 66 -0.23 -7.31 -2.90
CA ALA A 66 -0.97 -6.09 -3.17
C ALA A 66 -0.57 -5.45 -4.52
N ILE A 67 0.72 -5.48 -4.88
CA ILE A 67 1.21 -5.00 -6.19
C ILE A 67 0.65 -5.84 -7.34
N GLU A 68 0.59 -7.16 -7.19
CA GLU A 68 0.00 -8.07 -8.19
C GLU A 68 -1.49 -7.81 -8.39
N LEU A 69 -2.24 -7.58 -7.30
CA LEU A 69 -3.68 -7.34 -7.35
C LEU A 69 -4.04 -5.94 -7.85
N PHE A 70 -3.38 -4.92 -7.31
CA PHE A 70 -3.81 -3.53 -7.48
C PHE A 70 -2.94 -2.72 -8.43
N GLY A 71 -1.79 -3.25 -8.82
CA GLY A 71 -0.79 -2.59 -9.64
C GLY A 71 0.25 -1.83 -8.83
N GLU A 72 1.47 -1.80 -9.35
CA GLU A 72 2.58 -1.08 -8.73
C GLU A 72 2.31 0.43 -8.70
N GLY A 73 2.48 1.04 -7.54
CA GLY A 73 2.22 2.47 -7.33
C GLY A 73 0.74 2.84 -7.25
N SER A 74 -0.17 1.87 -7.18
CA SER A 74 -1.57 2.13 -6.81
C SER A 74 -1.67 2.58 -5.36
N ASP A 75 -2.71 3.33 -5.03
CA ASP A 75 -2.94 3.78 -3.65
C ASP A 75 -2.98 2.60 -2.68
N LEU A 76 -3.70 1.53 -3.05
CA LEU A 76 -3.81 0.33 -2.22
C LEU A 76 -2.46 -0.38 -2.02
N ALA A 77 -1.60 -0.44 -3.05
CA ALA A 77 -0.27 -1.03 -2.92
C ALA A 77 0.64 -0.18 -2.01
N VAL A 78 0.61 1.14 -2.18
CA VAL A 78 1.36 2.08 -1.35
C VAL A 78 0.87 2.06 0.10
N MET A 79 -0.45 2.12 0.32
CA MET A 79 -1.04 2.04 1.66
C MET A 79 -0.70 0.72 2.36
N THR A 80 -0.72 -0.39 1.61
CA THR A 80 -0.34 -1.72 2.12
C THR A 80 1.12 -1.73 2.60
N GLU A 81 2.02 -1.14 1.82
CA GLU A 81 3.44 -1.06 2.18
C GLU A 81 3.64 -0.31 3.51
N TYR A 82 3.05 0.88 3.64
CA TYR A 82 3.14 1.68 4.87
C TYR A 82 2.47 0.99 6.06
N PHE A 83 1.33 0.34 5.83
CA PHE A 83 0.64 -0.39 6.90
C PHE A 83 1.48 -1.56 7.41
N LEU A 84 1.99 -2.40 6.52
CA LEU A 84 2.76 -3.59 6.90
C LEU A 84 4.13 -3.26 7.53
N LYS A 85 4.71 -2.09 7.22
CA LYS A 85 5.91 -1.58 7.94
C LYS A 85 5.63 -1.37 9.43
N ASN A 86 4.40 -0.96 9.78
CA ASN A 86 4.03 -0.66 11.17
C ASN A 86 3.31 -1.84 11.86
N ALA A 87 2.58 -2.66 11.12
CA ALA A 87 1.75 -3.74 11.65
C ALA A 87 1.86 -5.04 10.82
N PRO A 88 3.05 -5.69 10.77
CA PRO A 88 3.33 -6.79 9.85
C PRO A 88 2.52 -8.08 10.09
N ARG A 89 1.88 -8.21 11.25
CA ARG A 89 1.13 -9.43 11.64
C ARG A 89 -0.38 -9.22 11.72
N SER A 90 -0.87 -8.03 11.40
CA SER A 90 -2.29 -7.73 11.44
C SER A 90 -2.99 -8.26 10.19
N PRO A 91 -4.14 -8.95 10.33
CA PRO A 91 -4.95 -9.33 9.17
C PRO A 91 -5.38 -8.08 8.40
N LEU A 92 -5.00 -8.03 7.13
CA LEU A 92 -5.22 -6.89 6.25
C LEU A 92 -6.17 -7.27 5.12
N TYR A 93 -7.13 -6.39 4.89
CA TYR A 93 -8.09 -6.47 3.80
C TYR A 93 -8.06 -5.16 3.03
N ALA A 94 -8.38 -5.22 1.75
CA ALA A 94 -8.46 -4.04 0.91
C ALA A 94 -9.70 -4.10 0.01
N VAL A 95 -10.24 -2.94 -0.29
CA VAL A 95 -11.33 -2.75 -1.24
C VAL A 95 -10.98 -1.62 -2.19
N ASP A 96 -11.23 -1.83 -3.49
CA ASP A 96 -11.07 -0.79 -4.50
C ASP A 96 -12.28 0.13 -4.47
N TYR A 97 -12.01 1.42 -4.39
CA TYR A 97 -13.00 2.47 -4.57
C TYR A 97 -12.78 3.13 -5.93
N THR A 98 -13.63 2.81 -6.86
CA THR A 98 -13.49 3.28 -8.24
C THR A 98 -13.86 4.74 -8.37
N ASP A 99 -12.89 5.59 -8.67
CA ASP A 99 -13.13 6.89 -9.31
C ASP A 99 -12.83 6.74 -10.80
N ALA A 100 -13.83 6.33 -11.56
CA ALA A 100 -13.64 5.90 -12.95
C ALA A 100 -13.44 7.04 -13.95
N SER A 101 -13.69 8.28 -13.56
CA SER A 101 -13.70 9.43 -14.48
C SER A 101 -12.74 10.52 -14.03
N GLY A 102 -11.89 10.95 -14.91
CA GLY A 102 -11.00 12.07 -14.65
C GLY A 102 -9.67 11.95 -15.39
N THR A 103 -8.93 13.03 -15.36
CA THR A 103 -7.54 13.07 -15.85
C THR A 103 -6.61 12.91 -14.65
N ALA A 104 -5.51 12.19 -14.83
CA ALA A 104 -4.47 12.10 -13.80
C ALA A 104 -3.86 13.48 -13.52
N ALA A 105 -3.61 13.77 -12.25
CA ALA A 105 -2.90 15.00 -11.87
C ALA A 105 -1.47 14.96 -12.40
N ALA A 106 -0.99 16.09 -12.91
CA ALA A 106 0.37 16.24 -13.42
C ALA A 106 1.02 17.52 -12.92
N GLY A 107 2.30 17.43 -12.62
CA GLY A 107 3.17 18.55 -12.30
C GLY A 107 4.32 18.61 -13.31
N VAL A 108 4.89 19.79 -13.54
CA VAL A 108 5.95 19.98 -14.54
C VAL A 108 7.16 20.67 -13.90
N VAL A 109 8.34 20.12 -14.16
CA VAL A 109 9.63 20.74 -13.87
C VAL A 109 10.30 21.12 -15.19
N THR A 110 10.51 22.40 -15.44
CA THR A 110 11.14 22.87 -16.67
C THR A 110 12.59 23.29 -16.42
N LEU A 111 13.49 22.64 -17.12
CA LEU A 111 14.91 22.95 -17.17
C LEU A 111 15.16 23.81 -18.42
N ALA A 112 15.45 25.09 -18.22
CA ALA A 112 15.44 26.04 -19.33
C ALA A 112 16.77 26.14 -20.09
N THR A 113 17.89 25.82 -19.43
CA THR A 113 19.24 26.07 -19.98
C THR A 113 20.20 24.94 -19.68
N GLN A 114 21.28 24.90 -20.46
CA GLN A 114 22.43 24.05 -20.22
C GLN A 114 23.11 24.38 -18.88
N ALA A 115 23.61 23.37 -18.19
CA ALA A 115 24.34 23.53 -16.94
C ALA A 115 25.68 24.22 -17.17
N THR A 116 25.91 25.34 -16.52
CA THR A 116 27.16 26.09 -16.60
C THR A 116 28.25 25.62 -15.65
N GLY A 117 27.89 24.77 -14.68
CA GLY A 117 28.80 24.19 -13.69
C GLY A 117 28.28 22.86 -13.17
N ALA A 118 29.19 22.08 -12.62
CA ALA A 118 28.85 20.82 -11.94
C ALA A 118 28.11 21.10 -10.64
N GLY A 119 27.09 20.24 -10.32
CA GLY A 119 26.29 20.41 -9.12
C GLY A 119 25.36 19.23 -8.86
N THR A 120 24.38 19.44 -8.00
CA THR A 120 23.35 18.45 -7.70
C THR A 120 21.99 19.13 -7.77
N LEU A 121 21.11 18.58 -8.58
CA LEU A 121 19.68 18.93 -8.59
C LEU A 121 18.97 18.13 -7.50
N ASN A 122 18.22 18.83 -6.66
CA ASN A 122 17.40 18.23 -5.63
C ASN A 122 15.93 18.56 -5.92
N VAL A 123 15.10 17.53 -6.03
CA VAL A 123 13.66 17.66 -6.30
C VAL A 123 12.90 16.87 -5.25
N TRP A 124 11.82 17.44 -4.73
CA TRP A 124 10.91 16.78 -3.82
C TRP A 124 9.56 16.56 -4.52
N VAL A 125 9.09 15.33 -4.49
CA VAL A 125 7.79 14.96 -5.05
C VAL A 125 7.05 14.10 -4.04
N GLY A 126 5.90 14.56 -3.56
CA GLY A 126 5.10 13.81 -2.60
C GLY A 126 5.81 13.49 -1.27
N GLY A 127 6.80 14.31 -0.90
CA GLY A 127 7.63 14.08 0.29
C GLY A 127 8.86 13.20 0.05
N ASP A 128 9.00 12.59 -1.12
CA ASP A 128 10.21 11.86 -1.53
C ASP A 128 11.26 12.84 -2.08
N HIS A 129 12.52 12.57 -1.77
CA HIS A 129 13.65 13.38 -2.19
C HIS A 129 14.46 12.66 -3.26
N TYR A 130 14.57 13.27 -4.44
CA TYR A 130 15.34 12.80 -5.59
C TYR A 130 16.57 13.67 -5.80
N ARG A 131 17.70 13.03 -6.07
CA ARG A 131 18.98 13.71 -6.22
C ARG A 131 19.66 13.29 -7.53
N VAL A 132 19.93 14.25 -8.39
CA VAL A 132 20.59 14.03 -9.66
C VAL A 132 21.87 14.82 -9.73
N GLY A 133 22.99 14.14 -10.02
CA GLY A 133 24.28 14.78 -10.28
C GLY A 133 24.28 15.42 -11.67
N ILE A 134 24.74 16.66 -11.74
CA ILE A 134 24.84 17.45 -12.97
C ILE A 134 26.30 17.73 -13.27
N ALA A 135 26.74 17.48 -14.48
CA ALA A 135 28.07 17.91 -14.95
C ALA A 135 27.98 19.27 -15.67
N SER A 136 29.11 19.98 -15.69
CA SER A 136 29.22 21.20 -16.50
C SER A 136 29.08 20.84 -17.98
N GLY A 137 28.20 21.51 -18.68
CA GLY A 137 27.91 21.25 -20.08
C GLY A 137 26.74 20.31 -20.35
N ASP A 138 26.13 19.71 -19.31
CA ASP A 138 24.91 18.91 -19.48
C ASP A 138 23.77 19.75 -20.04
N SER A 139 23.12 19.24 -21.09
CA SER A 139 21.96 19.91 -21.66
C SER A 139 20.76 19.78 -20.70
N ALA A 140 19.78 20.66 -20.85
CA ALA A 140 18.52 20.56 -20.11
C ALA A 140 17.84 19.20 -20.31
N ASP A 141 17.92 18.65 -21.52
CA ASP A 141 17.37 17.34 -21.85
C ASP A 141 18.11 16.20 -21.13
N THR A 142 19.45 16.22 -21.13
CA THR A 142 20.26 15.22 -20.39
C THR A 142 19.94 15.22 -18.90
N VAL A 143 19.81 16.40 -18.30
CA VAL A 143 19.46 16.52 -16.86
C VAL A 143 18.02 16.06 -16.63
N GLY A 144 17.12 16.32 -17.57
CA GLY A 144 15.74 15.84 -17.55
C GLY A 144 15.64 14.32 -17.60
N ASP A 145 16.43 13.66 -18.47
CA ASP A 145 16.50 12.21 -18.58
C ASP A 145 17.03 11.56 -17.28
N LEU A 146 18.04 12.17 -16.67
CA LEU A 146 18.57 11.70 -15.40
C LEU A 146 17.54 11.82 -14.27
N LEU A 147 16.77 12.91 -14.25
CA LEU A 147 15.69 13.11 -13.26
C LEU A 147 14.55 12.13 -13.50
N GLU A 148 14.13 11.91 -14.73
CA GLU A 148 13.14 10.90 -15.10
C GLU A 148 13.56 9.51 -14.61
N ALA A 149 14.79 9.11 -14.94
CA ALA A 149 15.34 7.82 -14.56
C ALA A 149 15.36 7.63 -13.03
N GLU A 150 15.79 8.65 -12.27
CA GLU A 150 15.84 8.60 -10.82
C GLU A 150 14.46 8.48 -10.19
N ILE A 151 13.46 9.23 -10.69
CA ILE A 151 12.08 9.14 -10.20
C ILE A 151 11.47 7.76 -10.51
N ASN A 152 11.65 7.28 -11.74
CA ASN A 152 11.09 6.00 -12.18
C ASN A 152 11.81 4.77 -11.61
N ALA A 153 13.04 4.91 -11.11
CA ALA A 153 13.76 3.84 -10.42
C ALA A 153 13.15 3.54 -9.02
N ALA A 154 12.45 4.48 -8.44
CA ALA A 154 11.79 4.28 -7.15
C ALA A 154 10.53 3.42 -7.32
N SER A 155 10.56 2.20 -6.77
CA SER A 155 9.42 1.27 -6.85
C SER A 155 8.22 1.72 -6.01
N ASN A 156 7.05 1.28 -6.42
CA ASN A 156 5.77 1.45 -5.72
C ASN A 156 5.45 2.92 -5.35
N LYS A 157 5.74 3.84 -6.29
CA LYS A 157 5.37 5.27 -6.15
C LYS A 157 4.08 5.57 -6.89
N PRO A 158 3.22 6.47 -6.34
CA PRO A 158 1.93 6.80 -6.94
C PRO A 158 2.04 7.71 -8.18
N TYR A 159 3.23 7.96 -8.67
CA TYR A 159 3.50 8.80 -9.83
C TYR A 159 4.60 8.21 -10.72
N THR A 160 4.67 8.71 -11.95
CA THR A 160 5.74 8.45 -12.91
C THR A 160 6.24 9.76 -13.48
N ALA A 161 7.46 9.78 -13.97
CA ALA A 161 8.03 10.92 -14.68
C ALA A 161 8.23 10.59 -16.16
N SER A 162 8.15 11.61 -17.02
CA SER A 162 8.55 11.56 -18.43
C SER A 162 9.23 12.86 -18.82
N ASN A 163 10.38 12.80 -19.52
CA ASN A 163 11.07 13.96 -20.03
C ASN A 163 10.72 14.21 -21.50
N SER A 164 10.63 15.47 -21.86
CA SER A 164 10.59 15.91 -23.25
C SER A 164 11.36 17.21 -23.39
N SER A 165 12.55 17.14 -23.96
CA SER A 165 13.41 18.32 -24.24
C SER A 165 13.63 19.21 -23.01
N GLY A 166 13.96 18.63 -21.87
CA GLY A 166 14.19 19.34 -20.61
C GLY A 166 12.92 19.74 -19.83
N THR A 167 11.76 19.27 -20.29
CA THR A 167 10.49 19.42 -19.59
C THR A 167 10.10 18.09 -18.99
N VAL A 168 10.32 17.92 -17.68
CA VAL A 168 9.98 16.69 -16.96
C VAL A 168 8.56 16.81 -16.43
N THR A 169 7.66 15.98 -16.93
CA THR A 169 6.27 15.88 -16.48
C THR A 169 6.13 14.73 -15.51
N ILE A 170 5.68 15.02 -14.29
CA ILE A 170 5.42 14.05 -13.25
C ILE A 170 3.92 13.83 -13.20
N THR A 171 3.47 12.60 -13.51
CA THR A 171 2.05 12.26 -13.64
C THR A 171 1.65 11.24 -12.59
N CYS A 172 0.54 11.49 -11.90
CA CYS A 172 -0.05 10.53 -10.97
C CYS A 172 -0.53 9.28 -11.72
N ARG A 173 -0.34 8.10 -11.14
CA ARG A 173 -0.80 6.82 -11.74
C ARG A 173 -2.31 6.63 -11.65
N THR A 174 -2.94 7.22 -10.63
CA THR A 174 -4.39 7.21 -10.44
C THR A 174 -5.04 8.45 -11.05
N LYS A 175 -6.25 8.29 -11.58
CA LYS A 175 -7.03 9.39 -12.16
C LYS A 175 -7.81 10.14 -11.07
N GLY A 176 -8.29 11.32 -11.42
CA GLY A 176 -9.14 12.15 -10.56
C GLY A 176 -8.38 13.18 -9.74
N THR A 177 -9.08 13.82 -8.81
CA THR A 177 -8.55 14.92 -7.99
C THR A 177 -7.63 14.47 -6.86
N HIS A 178 -7.58 13.18 -6.61
CA HIS A 178 -6.78 12.56 -5.56
C HIS A 178 -5.29 12.89 -5.69
N GLY A 179 -4.74 12.80 -6.90
CA GLY A 179 -3.34 13.12 -7.17
C GLY A 179 -2.96 14.59 -6.93
N ASN A 180 -3.92 15.51 -6.82
CA ASN A 180 -3.65 16.93 -6.54
C ASN A 180 -3.08 17.19 -5.13
N THR A 181 -3.17 16.22 -4.24
CA THR A 181 -2.59 16.30 -2.89
C THR A 181 -1.10 15.93 -2.85
N ILE A 182 -0.58 15.31 -3.92
CA ILE A 182 0.85 14.97 -4.06
C ILE A 182 1.60 16.27 -4.42
N ARG A 183 2.41 16.78 -3.48
CA ARG A 183 3.19 18.02 -3.63
C ARG A 183 4.66 17.77 -3.33
#